data_be0dbcddb7bce6edd4556b0e1f4eee9e
#
_entry.id   be0dbcddb7bce6edd4556b0e1f4eee9e
#
_cell.length_a   1.000
_cell.length_b   1.000
_cell.length_c   1.000
_cell.angle_alpha   90.00
_cell.angle_beta   90.00
_cell.angle_gamma   90.00
#
_symmetry.space_group_name_H-M   'P 1'
#
loop_
_entity.id
_entity.type
_entity.pdbx_description
1 polymer ?
#
loop_
_entity_poly.entity_id
_entity_poly.type
_entity_poly.pdbx_seq_one_letter_code
_entity_poly.pdbx_strand_id
1 'polypeptide(L)'
;MANSITKKQLKEMPVIPYEKVRNFVKTGDIFFSSGSYAFSGIIQKLTKSTWSHVAVVYKDEELGRVLVLEAEPAVGIRLIPLSKYLNDYKDKRRPYKGQIAIASLNIDLEKEKLNRGISFGLDELARPYDNFEIIRIMMRILFHISKREKNRNFICSELVRDVFAKAGIIIQYKDTYISPDNIWSDERVQLKYRIL
;
A
#
# COMPACT_ATOMS: atom_id res chain seq x y z
N MET A 1 -9.49 11.58 -15.05
CA MET A 1 -8.95 12.63 -14.14
C MET A 1 -8.26 11.90 -13.01
N ALA A 2 -7.01 12.25 -12.69
CA ALA A 2 -6.28 11.64 -11.58
C ALA A 2 -7.08 11.80 -10.28
N ASN A 3 -7.16 10.72 -9.50
CA ASN A 3 -7.81 10.77 -8.20
C ASN A 3 -6.99 11.68 -7.26
N SER A 4 -7.60 12.74 -6.77
CA SER A 4 -7.00 13.56 -5.74
C SER A 4 -7.93 13.59 -4.54
N ILE A 5 -7.44 13.16 -3.38
CA ILE A 5 -8.20 13.25 -2.14
C ILE A 5 -7.34 13.92 -1.08
N THR A 6 -7.84 14.94 -0.46
CA THR A 6 -7.19 15.59 0.67
C THR A 6 -7.45 14.83 1.96
N LYS A 7 -6.58 15.01 2.96
CA LYS A 7 -6.81 14.45 4.30
C LYS A 7 -8.15 14.88 4.90
N LYS A 8 -8.60 16.10 4.59
CA LYS A 8 -9.89 16.61 5.06
C LYS A 8 -11.03 15.82 4.42
N GLN A 9 -11.05 15.70 3.10
CA GLN A 9 -12.04 14.92 2.37
C GLN A 9 -12.07 13.45 2.82
N LEU A 10 -10.90 12.84 3.02
CA LEU A 10 -10.82 11.47 3.52
C LEU A 10 -11.45 11.36 4.92
N LYS A 11 -11.22 12.34 5.81
CA LYS A 11 -11.83 12.36 7.15
C LYS A 11 -13.35 12.54 7.14
N GLU A 12 -13.86 13.26 6.17
CA GLU A 12 -15.30 13.51 6.00
C GLU A 12 -16.04 12.29 5.43
N MET A 13 -15.33 11.36 4.80
CA MET A 13 -15.94 10.12 4.32
C MET A 13 -16.44 9.25 5.48
N PRO A 14 -17.59 8.60 5.35
CA PRO A 14 -18.07 7.67 6.36
C PRO A 14 -17.12 6.48 6.53
N VAL A 15 -16.87 6.12 7.78
CA VAL A 15 -16.17 4.87 8.10
C VAL A 15 -17.15 3.73 8.01
N ILE A 16 -16.88 2.78 7.14
CA ILE A 16 -17.72 1.58 7.01
C ILE A 16 -17.10 0.48 7.86
N PRO A 17 -17.81 -0.11 8.82
CA PRO A 17 -17.31 -1.23 9.61
C PRO A 17 -16.77 -2.35 8.73
N TYR A 18 -15.58 -2.83 9.03
CA TYR A 18 -14.89 -3.85 8.24
C TYR A 18 -15.74 -5.12 8.03
N GLU A 19 -16.49 -5.53 9.04
CA GLU A 19 -17.37 -6.69 8.99
C GLU A 19 -18.42 -6.59 7.87
N LYS A 20 -18.85 -5.36 7.53
CA LYS A 20 -19.81 -5.11 6.45
C LYS A 20 -19.20 -5.19 5.07
N VAL A 21 -17.89 -4.93 4.94
CA VAL A 21 -17.20 -4.90 3.64
C VAL A 21 -16.26 -6.08 3.41
N ARG A 22 -15.92 -6.83 4.44
CA ARG A 22 -14.97 -7.94 4.40
C ARG A 22 -15.23 -8.92 3.26
N ASN A 23 -16.48 -9.26 3.01
CA ASN A 23 -16.85 -10.23 1.96
C ASN A 23 -16.69 -9.65 0.54
N PHE A 24 -16.71 -8.34 0.40
CA PHE A 24 -16.56 -7.64 -0.89
C PHE A 24 -15.13 -7.24 -1.21
N VAL A 25 -14.25 -7.28 -0.23
CA VAL A 25 -12.79 -7.07 -0.42
C VAL A 25 -12.23 -8.29 -1.14
N LYS A 26 -11.41 -8.05 -2.16
CA LYS A 26 -10.88 -9.08 -3.06
C LYS A 26 -9.35 -9.06 -3.11
N THR A 27 -8.77 -10.17 -3.50
CA THR A 27 -7.35 -10.22 -3.89
C THR A 27 -7.09 -9.26 -5.04
N GLY A 28 -6.01 -8.47 -4.93
CA GLY A 28 -5.66 -7.41 -5.89
C GLY A 28 -6.27 -6.05 -5.56
N ASP A 29 -7.16 -5.95 -4.57
CA ASP A 29 -7.50 -4.65 -4.01
C ASP A 29 -6.27 -3.98 -3.40
N ILE A 30 -6.29 -2.66 -3.32
CA ILE A 30 -5.17 -1.87 -2.84
C ILE A 30 -5.53 -1.30 -1.47
N PHE A 31 -4.68 -1.59 -0.51
CA PHE A 31 -4.73 -1.01 0.83
C PHE A 31 -3.94 0.29 0.84
N PHE A 32 -4.57 1.37 1.28
CA PHE A 32 -3.92 2.66 1.53
C PHE A 32 -4.06 3.03 3.00
N SER A 33 -2.99 3.58 3.59
CA SER A 33 -3.09 4.15 4.92
C SER A 33 -2.47 5.55 5.02
N SER A 34 -3.12 6.38 5.84
CA SER A 34 -2.73 7.76 6.12
C SER A 34 -2.43 7.89 7.61
N GLY A 35 -1.20 7.52 8.01
CA GLY A 35 -0.80 7.49 9.41
C GLY A 35 -0.58 8.87 10.01
N SER A 36 -0.76 8.95 11.33
CA SER A 36 -0.43 10.12 12.15
C SER A 36 0.89 9.96 12.91
N TYR A 37 1.71 8.97 12.56
CA TYR A 37 3.07 8.81 13.11
C TYR A 37 4.04 9.82 12.48
N ALA A 38 5.09 10.20 13.22
CA ALA A 38 6.07 11.18 12.76
C ALA A 38 6.65 10.81 11.38
N PHE A 39 7.02 9.54 11.19
CA PHE A 39 7.54 9.04 9.92
C PHE A 39 6.51 9.14 8.77
N SER A 40 5.26 8.79 9.02
CA SER A 40 4.17 8.95 8.05
C SER A 40 3.97 10.41 7.65
N GLY A 41 4.09 11.33 8.60
CA GLY A 41 4.01 12.77 8.36
C GLY A 41 5.11 13.29 7.44
N ILE A 42 6.33 12.77 7.59
CA ILE A 42 7.46 13.12 6.72
C ILE A 42 7.20 12.64 5.29
N ILE A 43 6.80 11.37 5.09
CA ILE A 43 6.47 10.84 3.77
C ILE A 43 5.39 11.68 3.11
N GLN A 44 4.29 11.95 3.81
CA GLN A 44 3.17 12.73 3.28
C GLN A 44 3.58 14.16 2.88
N LYS A 45 4.45 14.79 3.67
CA LYS A 45 4.95 16.14 3.38
C LYS A 45 5.86 16.15 2.15
N LEU A 46 6.75 15.17 2.04
CA LEU A 46 7.70 15.05 0.93
C LEU A 46 7.02 14.69 -0.39
N THR A 47 6.08 13.75 -0.36
CA THR A 47 5.35 13.30 -1.56
C THR A 47 4.13 14.17 -1.87
N LYS A 48 3.84 15.18 -1.03
CA LYS A 48 2.60 15.99 -1.06
C LYS A 48 1.33 15.13 -1.09
N SER A 49 1.40 13.93 -0.56
CA SER A 49 0.36 12.91 -0.59
C SER A 49 -0.45 12.87 0.70
N THR A 50 -1.71 12.48 0.58
CA THR A 50 -2.54 12.08 1.72
C THR A 50 -2.07 10.74 2.29
N TRP A 51 -1.56 9.87 1.44
CA TRP A 51 -1.16 8.51 1.77
C TRP A 51 0.30 8.41 2.20
N SER A 52 0.57 7.65 3.24
CA SER A 52 1.93 7.38 3.74
C SER A 52 2.36 5.94 3.52
N HIS A 53 1.43 5.07 3.17
CA HIS A 53 1.69 3.65 2.95
C HIS A 53 0.67 3.06 1.98
N VAL A 54 1.09 2.07 1.22
CA VAL A 54 0.28 1.32 0.27
C VAL A 54 0.70 -0.16 0.28
N ALA A 55 -0.26 -1.04 0.06
CA ALA A 55 -0.05 -2.49 0.03
C ALA A 55 -1.06 -3.17 -0.90
N VAL A 56 -0.85 -4.44 -1.20
CA VAL A 56 -1.79 -5.27 -1.96
C VAL A 56 -2.60 -6.12 -1.00
N VAL A 57 -3.89 -6.21 -1.23
CA VAL A 57 -4.77 -7.13 -0.49
C VAL A 57 -4.64 -8.53 -1.08
N TYR A 58 -4.46 -9.50 -0.20
CA TYR A 58 -4.62 -10.92 -0.50
C TYR A 58 -5.75 -11.49 0.36
N LYS A 59 -6.73 -12.09 -0.27
CA LYS A 59 -7.83 -12.74 0.42
C LYS A 59 -7.71 -14.25 0.28
N ASP A 60 -7.62 -14.93 1.41
CA ASP A 60 -7.76 -16.35 1.51
C ASP A 60 -9.26 -16.67 1.53
N GLU A 61 -9.77 -17.22 0.45
CA GLU A 61 -11.19 -17.48 0.30
C GLU A 61 -11.66 -18.67 1.15
N GLU A 62 -10.80 -19.67 1.40
CA GLU A 62 -11.14 -20.84 2.20
C GLU A 62 -11.28 -20.47 3.68
N LEU A 63 -10.33 -19.71 4.21
CA LEU A 63 -10.36 -19.24 5.59
C LEU A 63 -11.18 -17.94 5.75
N GLY A 64 -11.61 -17.31 4.67
CA GLY A 64 -12.26 -16.02 4.65
C GLY A 64 -11.39 -14.92 5.29
N ARG A 65 -10.07 -15.02 5.19
CA ARG A 65 -9.14 -14.06 5.78
C ARG A 65 -8.71 -13.01 4.77
N VAL A 66 -8.80 -11.75 5.14
CA VAL A 66 -8.25 -10.64 4.38
C VAL A 66 -6.89 -10.29 4.96
N LEU A 67 -5.86 -10.41 4.14
CA LEU A 67 -4.47 -10.19 4.48
C LEU A 67 -3.94 -9.00 3.67
N VAL A 68 -2.92 -8.35 4.20
CA VAL A 68 -2.22 -7.22 3.57
C VAL A 68 -0.79 -7.67 3.30
N LEU A 69 -0.43 -7.74 2.03
CA LEU A 69 0.92 -7.99 1.55
C LEU A 69 1.64 -6.65 1.42
N GLU A 70 2.62 -6.41 2.26
CA GLU A 70 3.24 -5.10 2.42
C GLU A 70 4.74 -5.17 2.68
N ALA A 71 5.45 -4.10 2.32
CA ALA A 71 6.81 -3.85 2.77
C ALA A 71 6.77 -2.86 3.94
N GLU A 72 7.02 -3.35 5.14
CA GLU A 72 7.05 -2.55 6.38
C GLU A 72 8.51 -2.25 6.76
N PRO A 73 8.87 -0.97 6.97
CA PRO A 73 10.25 -0.56 7.22
C PRO A 73 11.00 -1.32 8.30
N ALA A 74 10.37 -1.70 9.39
CA ALA A 74 11.03 -2.37 10.51
C ALA A 74 11.09 -3.89 10.38
N VAL A 75 10.35 -4.47 9.44
CA VAL A 75 10.11 -5.92 9.39
C VAL A 75 10.49 -6.53 8.05
N GLY A 76 10.43 -5.76 6.97
CA GLY A 76 10.58 -6.27 5.61
C GLY A 76 9.23 -6.56 4.95
N ILE A 77 9.25 -7.46 3.97
CA ILE A 77 8.04 -7.89 3.29
C ILE A 77 7.34 -8.92 4.14
N ARG A 78 6.05 -8.66 4.41
CA ARG A 78 5.22 -9.52 5.24
C ARG A 78 3.80 -9.63 4.73
N LEU A 79 3.12 -10.66 5.19
CA LEU A 79 1.68 -10.86 5.02
C LEU A 79 1.02 -10.77 6.40
N ILE A 80 0.17 -9.78 6.62
CA ILE A 80 -0.45 -9.51 7.93
C ILE A 80 -1.97 -9.46 7.81
N PRO A 81 -2.74 -10.05 8.74
CA PRO A 81 -4.19 -9.91 8.75
C PRO A 81 -4.62 -8.44 8.85
N LEU A 82 -5.56 -8.02 7.99
CA LEU A 82 -6.11 -6.67 8.02
C LEU A 82 -6.73 -6.34 9.39
N SER A 83 -7.30 -7.32 10.07
CA SER A 83 -7.82 -7.18 11.43
C SER A 83 -6.77 -6.72 12.46
N LYS A 84 -5.48 -7.01 12.24
CA LYS A 84 -4.40 -6.48 13.09
C LYS A 84 -4.30 -4.95 12.99
N TYR A 85 -4.51 -4.39 11.83
CA TYR A 85 -4.57 -2.93 11.66
C TYR A 85 -5.75 -2.30 12.40
N LEU A 86 -6.88 -2.99 12.45
CA LEU A 86 -8.12 -2.46 13.00
C LEU A 86 -8.23 -2.63 14.52
N ASN A 87 -7.60 -3.67 15.09
CA ASN A 87 -7.81 -4.03 16.49
C ASN A 87 -6.52 -4.12 17.31
N ASP A 88 -5.40 -4.48 16.70
CA ASP A 88 -4.19 -4.84 17.45
C ASP A 88 -2.90 -4.45 16.68
N TYR A 89 -2.85 -3.20 16.23
CA TYR A 89 -1.71 -2.74 15.45
C TYR A 89 -0.41 -2.75 16.27
N LYS A 90 0.58 -3.49 15.75
CA LYS A 90 1.90 -3.69 16.40
C LYS A 90 1.78 -4.28 17.81
N ASP A 91 0.84 -5.20 18.01
CA ASP A 91 0.58 -5.90 19.28
C ASP A 91 0.31 -4.97 20.47
N LYS A 92 -0.30 -3.81 20.20
CA LYS A 92 -0.60 -2.79 21.19
C LYS A 92 -2.06 -2.78 21.65
N ARG A 93 -2.86 -3.79 21.27
CA ARG A 93 -4.29 -3.92 21.58
C ARG A 93 -5.09 -2.64 21.28
N ARG A 94 -4.74 -1.98 20.19
CA ARG A 94 -5.39 -0.76 19.70
C ARG A 94 -5.30 -0.68 18.17
N PRO A 95 -6.26 0.01 17.52
CA PRO A 95 -6.22 0.19 16.09
C PRO A 95 -5.00 1.02 15.62
N TYR A 96 -4.70 0.93 14.34
CA TYR A 96 -3.76 1.80 13.67
C TYR A 96 -4.12 3.26 13.90
N LYS A 97 -3.13 4.07 14.22
CA LYS A 97 -3.34 5.50 14.47
C LYS A 97 -3.30 6.27 13.16
N GLY A 98 -4.43 6.31 12.46
CA GLY A 98 -4.56 6.96 11.16
C GLY A 98 -5.83 6.52 10.45
N GLN A 99 -5.87 6.69 9.15
CA GLN A 99 -7.00 6.32 8.30
C GLN A 99 -6.61 5.18 7.38
N ILE A 100 -7.55 4.31 7.08
CA ILE A 100 -7.38 3.18 6.17
C ILE A 100 -8.46 3.21 5.12
N ALA A 101 -8.06 3.07 3.86
CA ALA A 101 -8.95 2.95 2.73
C ALA A 101 -8.59 1.73 1.88
N ILE A 102 -9.60 1.11 1.30
CA ILE A 102 -9.48 0.06 0.30
C ILE A 102 -9.93 0.63 -1.03
N ALA A 103 -9.09 0.45 -2.04
CA ALA A 103 -9.37 0.81 -3.43
C ALA A 103 -9.26 -0.41 -4.32
N SER A 104 -9.88 -0.37 -5.49
CA SER A 104 -9.76 -1.42 -6.50
C SER A 104 -9.25 -0.83 -7.80
N LEU A 105 -8.62 -1.65 -8.62
CA LEU A 105 -8.38 -1.31 -10.02
C LEU A 105 -9.65 -1.55 -10.84
N ASN A 106 -10.14 -0.53 -11.53
CA ASN A 106 -11.30 -0.62 -12.43
C ASN A 106 -10.84 -1.15 -13.81
N ILE A 107 -10.42 -2.40 -13.82
CA ILE A 107 -10.02 -3.13 -15.02
C ILE A 107 -10.51 -4.56 -14.92
N ASP A 108 -10.73 -5.20 -16.06
CA ASP A 108 -10.96 -6.63 -16.12
C ASP A 108 -9.58 -7.34 -16.13
N LEU A 109 -9.23 -7.92 -15.00
CA LEU A 109 -7.96 -8.61 -14.83
C LEU A 109 -8.19 -10.11 -14.69
N GLU A 110 -7.62 -10.86 -15.64
CA GLU A 110 -7.63 -12.31 -15.60
C GLU A 110 -7.03 -12.85 -14.30
N LYS A 111 -7.69 -13.84 -13.70
CA LYS A 111 -7.29 -14.44 -12.42
C LYS A 111 -5.85 -14.98 -12.46
N GLU A 112 -5.45 -15.59 -13.57
CA GLU A 112 -4.11 -16.12 -13.77
C GLU A 112 -3.04 -15.04 -13.76
N LYS A 113 -3.32 -13.89 -14.36
CA LYS A 113 -2.42 -12.72 -14.34
C LYS A 113 -2.27 -12.17 -12.92
N LEU A 114 -3.40 -12.01 -12.23
CA LEU A 114 -3.38 -11.57 -10.83
C LEU A 114 -2.60 -12.55 -9.95
N ASN A 115 -2.84 -13.86 -10.10
CA ASN A 115 -2.14 -14.90 -9.35
C ASN A 115 -0.63 -14.84 -9.57
N ARG A 116 -0.14 -14.58 -10.80
CA ARG A 116 1.30 -14.38 -11.04
C ARG A 116 1.86 -13.20 -10.26
N GLY A 117 1.13 -12.09 -10.21
CA GLY A 117 1.53 -10.93 -9.43
C GLY A 117 1.58 -11.22 -7.93
N ILE A 118 0.55 -11.86 -7.40
CA ILE A 118 0.48 -12.23 -5.98
C ILE A 118 1.59 -13.24 -5.63
N SER A 119 1.78 -14.29 -6.45
CA SER A 119 2.86 -15.27 -6.24
C SER A 119 4.22 -14.61 -6.16
N PHE A 120 4.52 -13.67 -7.08
CA PHE A 120 5.75 -12.88 -6.99
C PHE A 120 5.87 -12.18 -5.62
N GLY A 121 4.82 -11.52 -5.16
CA GLY A 121 4.86 -10.82 -3.86
C GLY A 121 5.02 -11.77 -2.67
N LEU A 122 4.45 -12.97 -2.74
CA LEU A 122 4.60 -14.02 -1.72
C LEU A 122 6.01 -14.63 -1.73
N ASP A 123 6.64 -14.77 -2.89
CA ASP A 123 8.03 -15.23 -3.01
C ASP A 123 9.04 -14.23 -2.42
N GLU A 124 8.64 -12.97 -2.28
CA GLU A 124 9.44 -11.92 -1.66
C GLU A 124 9.28 -11.86 -0.12
N LEU A 125 8.42 -12.69 0.49
CA LEU A 125 8.23 -12.71 1.94
C LEU A 125 9.54 -12.97 2.70
N ALA A 126 9.63 -12.40 3.90
CA ALA A 126 10.80 -12.47 4.78
C ALA A 126 12.09 -11.85 4.19
N ARG A 127 12.04 -11.16 3.06
CA ARG A 127 13.19 -10.33 2.65
C ARG A 127 13.41 -9.23 3.67
N PRO A 128 14.63 -9.12 4.19
CA PRO A 128 14.96 -8.08 5.16
C PRO A 128 14.83 -6.71 4.52
N TYR A 129 14.37 -5.77 5.30
CA TYR A 129 14.35 -4.37 4.94
C TYR A 129 15.65 -3.71 5.43
N ASP A 130 16.36 -3.03 4.56
CA ASP A 130 17.49 -2.21 5.00
C ASP A 130 16.94 -0.86 5.51
N ASN A 131 16.88 -0.71 6.84
CA ASN A 131 16.41 0.51 7.49
C ASN A 131 17.23 1.75 7.08
N PHE A 132 18.51 1.57 6.75
CA PHE A 132 19.36 2.65 6.26
C PHE A 132 18.98 3.07 4.83
N GLU A 133 18.50 2.16 4.01
CA GLU A 133 18.10 2.47 2.65
C GLU A 133 16.86 3.36 2.58
N ILE A 134 15.90 3.16 3.49
CA ILE A 134 14.74 4.07 3.57
C ILE A 134 15.18 5.50 3.89
N ILE A 135 16.07 5.64 4.86
CA ILE A 135 16.61 6.96 5.22
C ILE A 135 17.36 7.54 4.02
N ARG A 136 18.15 6.72 3.30
CA ARG A 136 18.84 7.13 2.07
C ARG A 136 17.87 7.48 0.95
N ILE A 137 16.81 6.70 0.72
CA ILE A 137 15.77 7.00 -0.27
C ILE A 137 15.05 8.30 0.11
N MET A 138 14.66 8.48 1.37
CA MET A 138 14.06 9.71 1.85
C MET A 138 15.00 10.91 1.68
N MET A 139 16.28 10.76 1.99
CA MET A 139 17.29 11.81 1.78
C MET A 139 17.48 12.10 0.29
N ARG A 140 17.46 11.09 -0.58
CA ARG A 140 17.54 11.27 -2.04
C ARG A 140 16.32 12.00 -2.59
N ILE A 141 15.12 11.67 -2.13
CA ILE A 141 13.89 12.41 -2.49
C ILE A 141 13.98 13.86 -2.02
N LEU A 142 14.48 14.11 -0.80
CA LEU A 142 14.66 15.44 -0.25
C LEU A 142 15.66 16.30 -1.04
N PHE A 143 16.77 15.69 -1.47
CA PHE A 143 17.88 16.40 -2.10
C PHE A 143 17.93 16.22 -3.63
N HIS A 144 16.90 15.64 -4.27
CA HIS A 144 16.81 15.41 -5.72
C HIS A 144 18.02 14.66 -6.30
N ILE A 145 18.64 13.76 -5.55
CA ILE A 145 19.82 13.01 -5.99
C ILE A 145 19.39 11.79 -6.80
N SER A 146 19.62 11.81 -8.11
CA SER A 146 19.14 10.82 -9.09
C SER A 146 20.05 9.61 -9.31
N LYS A 147 20.71 9.03 -8.30
CA LYS A 147 21.46 7.78 -8.47
C LYS A 147 20.65 6.57 -8.00
N ARG A 148 20.25 5.74 -8.96
CA ARG A 148 19.58 4.45 -8.74
C ARG A 148 20.66 3.40 -8.47
N GLU A 149 20.76 2.90 -7.23
CA GLU A 149 21.54 1.69 -6.95
C GLU A 149 20.65 0.45 -7.13
N LYS A 150 21.25 -0.63 -7.67
CA LYS A 150 20.59 -1.92 -7.91
C LYS A 150 20.38 -2.73 -6.62
N ASN A 151 19.98 -2.11 -5.54
CA ASN A 151 19.65 -2.85 -4.32
C ASN A 151 18.20 -3.34 -4.37
N ARG A 152 18.00 -4.62 -4.04
CA ARG A 152 16.71 -5.33 -4.13
C ARG A 152 15.80 -5.09 -2.92
N ASN A 153 15.88 -3.92 -2.29
CA ASN A 153 15.06 -3.59 -1.13
C ASN A 153 13.84 -2.84 -1.60
N PHE A 154 12.65 -3.31 -1.24
CA PHE A 154 11.40 -2.72 -1.65
C PHE A 154 10.95 -1.65 -0.67
N ILE A 155 10.57 -0.48 -1.17
CA ILE A 155 9.63 0.38 -0.46
C ILE A 155 8.20 -0.10 -0.74
N CYS A 156 7.25 0.27 0.12
CA CYS A 156 5.86 -0.21 0.03
C CYS A 156 5.24 -0.05 -1.37
N SER A 157 5.46 1.08 -2.02
CA SER A 157 4.93 1.37 -3.36
C SER A 157 5.65 0.63 -4.48
N GLU A 158 6.93 0.28 -4.32
CA GLU A 158 7.65 -0.54 -5.28
C GLU A 158 7.16 -1.98 -5.27
N LEU A 159 6.91 -2.55 -4.09
CA LEU A 159 6.31 -3.87 -3.98
C LEU A 159 4.97 -3.92 -4.71
N VAL A 160 4.10 -2.95 -4.47
CA VAL A 160 2.78 -2.86 -5.13
C VAL A 160 2.94 -2.73 -6.65
N ARG A 161 3.83 -1.83 -7.12
CA ARG A 161 4.15 -1.68 -8.54
C ARG A 161 4.59 -3.00 -9.16
N ASP A 162 5.49 -3.73 -8.51
CA ASP A 162 6.08 -4.93 -9.07
C ASP A 162 5.09 -6.10 -9.07
N VAL A 163 4.26 -6.22 -8.04
CA VAL A 163 3.13 -7.16 -8.02
C VAL A 163 2.21 -6.90 -9.22
N PHE A 164 1.81 -5.66 -9.45
CA PHE A 164 0.95 -5.32 -10.59
C PHE A 164 1.66 -5.46 -11.93
N ALA A 165 2.95 -5.11 -12.03
CA ALA A 165 3.72 -5.31 -13.25
C ALA A 165 3.81 -6.81 -13.63
N LYS A 166 3.97 -7.71 -12.65
CA LYS A 166 3.92 -9.17 -12.87
C LYS A 166 2.52 -9.66 -13.27
N ALA A 167 1.49 -8.95 -12.86
CA ALA A 167 0.12 -9.17 -13.31
C ALA A 167 -0.17 -8.56 -14.70
N GLY A 168 0.80 -7.89 -15.33
CA GLY A 168 0.65 -7.24 -16.64
C GLY A 168 0.10 -5.81 -16.56
N ILE A 169 0.06 -5.22 -15.37
CA ILE A 169 -0.44 -3.86 -15.14
C ILE A 169 0.74 -2.92 -14.89
N ILE A 170 0.99 -2.01 -15.82
CA ILE A 170 2.04 -1.00 -15.66
C ILE A 170 1.44 0.26 -15.08
N ILE A 171 1.89 0.63 -13.88
CA ILE A 171 1.56 1.91 -13.24
C ILE A 171 2.55 2.96 -13.77
N GLN A 172 2.02 4.02 -14.37
CA GLN A 172 2.83 5.12 -14.91
C GLN A 172 3.16 6.14 -13.83
N TYR A 173 4.41 6.57 -13.76
CA TYR A 173 4.86 7.65 -12.89
C TYR A 173 6.05 8.38 -13.53
N LYS A 174 6.18 9.67 -13.23
CA LYS A 174 7.22 10.54 -13.82
C LYS A 174 8.44 10.72 -12.91
N ASP A 175 8.26 10.44 -11.62
CA ASP A 175 9.30 10.64 -10.62
C ASP A 175 10.37 9.55 -10.69
N THR A 176 11.52 9.79 -10.05
CA THR A 176 12.60 8.79 -9.94
C THR A 176 12.16 7.57 -9.13
N TYR A 177 11.26 7.78 -8.17
CA TYR A 177 10.69 6.75 -7.29
C TYR A 177 9.18 6.78 -7.33
N ILE A 178 8.56 5.61 -7.31
CA ILE A 178 7.11 5.52 -7.17
C ILE A 178 6.70 5.77 -5.71
N SER A 179 5.70 6.61 -5.53
CA SER A 179 5.11 6.92 -4.21
C SER A 179 3.71 6.29 -4.08
N PRO A 180 3.16 6.20 -2.85
CA PRO A 180 1.76 5.81 -2.68
C PRO A 180 0.79 6.72 -3.47
N ASP A 181 1.14 8.00 -3.65
CA ASP A 181 0.34 8.94 -4.41
C ASP A 181 0.36 8.66 -5.92
N ASN A 182 1.48 8.21 -6.46
CA ASN A 182 1.55 7.81 -7.87
C ASN A 182 0.61 6.62 -8.15
N ILE A 183 0.49 5.68 -7.20
CA ILE A 183 -0.45 4.57 -7.33
C ILE A 183 -1.89 5.06 -7.19
N TRP A 184 -2.15 5.93 -6.21
CA TRP A 184 -3.48 6.51 -5.98
C TRP A 184 -3.96 7.33 -7.18
N SER A 185 -3.07 8.05 -7.84
CA SER A 185 -3.37 8.93 -8.96
C SER A 185 -3.55 8.21 -10.29
N ASP A 186 -3.30 6.89 -10.35
CA ASP A 186 -3.60 6.09 -11.53
C ASP A 186 -5.12 6.12 -11.77
N GLU A 187 -5.54 6.47 -13.00
CA GLU A 187 -6.95 6.65 -13.35
C GLU A 187 -7.81 5.39 -13.18
N ARG A 188 -7.17 4.23 -13.14
CA ARG A 188 -7.83 2.94 -12.90
C ARG A 188 -8.11 2.68 -11.45
N VAL A 189 -7.46 3.39 -10.52
CA VAL A 189 -7.65 3.21 -9.08
C VAL A 189 -8.93 3.92 -8.64
N GLN A 190 -9.81 3.17 -7.99
CA GLN A 190 -11.07 3.67 -7.47
C GLN A 190 -11.21 3.34 -5.99
N LEU A 191 -11.45 4.37 -5.18
CA LEU A 191 -11.78 4.19 -3.76
C LEU A 191 -13.08 3.41 -3.62
N LYS A 192 -13.04 2.34 -2.82
CA LYS A 192 -14.23 1.52 -2.49
C LYS A 192 -14.73 1.82 -1.08
N TYR A 193 -13.85 1.73 -0.09
CA TYR A 193 -14.25 1.83 1.31
C TYR A 193 -13.21 2.61 2.10
N ARG A 194 -13.67 3.44 3.03
CA ARG A 194 -12.88 3.86 4.18
C ARG A 194 -13.29 2.99 5.37
N ILE A 195 -12.35 2.31 6.00
CA ILE A 195 -12.60 1.32 7.06
C ILE A 195 -12.00 1.71 8.42
N LEU A 196 -11.23 2.80 8.45
CA LEU A 196 -10.68 3.40 9.68
C LEU A 196 -10.45 4.90 9.49
#